data_05365c1c58814b2e6a955728818e9271
#
_entry.id   05365c1c58814b2e6a955728818e9271
#
_cell.length_a   1.000
_cell.length_b   1.000
_cell.length_c   1.000
_cell.angle_alpha   90.00
_cell.angle_beta   90.00
_cell.angle_gamma   90.00
#
_symmetry.space_group_name_H-M   'P 1'
#
loop_
_entity.id
_entity.type
_entity.pdbx_description
1 polymer ?
#
loop_
_entity_poly.entity_id
_entity_poly.type
_entity_poly.pdbx_seq_one_letter_code
_entity_poly.pdbx_strand_id
1 'polypeptide(L)'
;MQFKKVEKKCEGKFITRYDITYETVDHQKKVYEMISRNGDITDFEGLHGKEADAVVIIATDETGEKILIDKEFRLAPGEWVYNFPAGLIDPGETPQESAKRELREETGLELYEIDDFIGTSYSAVGFSNETNVCVVGKARGEFHKSTSTLEEIEALKPDSLTVH
;
A
#
# COMPACT_ATOMS: atom_id res chain seq x y z
N MET A 1 -2.50 -7.02 -27.90
CA MET A 1 -2.86 -5.68 -27.38
C MET A 1 -1.70 -4.74 -27.68
N GLN A 2 -1.96 -3.58 -28.28
CA GLN A 2 -0.96 -2.59 -28.64
C GLN A 2 -1.29 -1.25 -27.98
N PHE A 3 -0.38 -0.74 -27.15
CA PHE A 3 -0.48 0.60 -26.56
C PHE A 3 -0.44 1.67 -27.67
N LYS A 4 -1.22 2.72 -27.53
CA LYS A 4 -1.25 3.85 -28.46
C LYS A 4 -0.85 5.17 -27.80
N LYS A 5 -1.47 5.50 -26.65
CA LYS A 5 -1.16 6.73 -25.91
C LYS A 5 -1.68 6.67 -24.48
N VAL A 6 -1.12 7.50 -23.62
CA VAL A 6 -1.65 7.84 -22.31
C VAL A 6 -1.98 9.33 -22.27
N GLU A 7 -3.06 9.68 -21.62
CA GLU A 7 -3.50 11.07 -21.47
C GLU A 7 -3.86 11.36 -20.02
N LYS A 8 -3.19 12.34 -19.42
CA LYS A 8 -3.57 12.87 -18.11
C LYS A 8 -4.92 13.56 -18.23
N LYS A 9 -5.89 13.19 -17.41
CA LYS A 9 -7.25 13.74 -17.42
C LYS A 9 -7.52 14.66 -16.24
N CYS A 10 -7.07 14.27 -15.07
CA CYS A 10 -7.28 15.05 -13.86
C CYS A 10 -6.12 14.81 -12.91
N GLU A 11 -5.53 15.87 -12.44
CA GLU A 11 -4.45 15.82 -11.45
C GLU A 11 -4.99 16.22 -10.08
N GLY A 12 -4.88 15.32 -9.11
CA GLY A 12 -5.17 15.58 -7.71
C GLY A 12 -3.90 15.72 -6.89
N LYS A 13 -4.04 16.06 -5.61
CA LYS A 13 -2.89 16.19 -4.70
C LYS A 13 -2.13 14.87 -4.52
N PHE A 14 -2.84 13.74 -4.47
CA PHE A 14 -2.28 12.43 -4.14
C PHE A 14 -2.40 11.41 -5.27
N ILE A 15 -3.36 11.59 -6.16
CA ILE A 15 -3.62 10.68 -7.27
C ILE A 15 -3.97 11.48 -8.52
N THR A 16 -3.56 10.95 -9.66
CA THR A 16 -3.82 11.49 -10.99
C THR A 16 -4.58 10.46 -11.81
N ARG A 17 -5.64 10.88 -12.51
CA ARG A 17 -6.39 10.03 -13.41
C ARG A 17 -5.82 10.10 -14.83
N TYR A 18 -5.71 8.93 -15.46
CA TYR A 18 -5.25 8.75 -16.82
C TYR A 18 -6.24 7.95 -17.67
N ASP A 19 -6.30 8.29 -18.96
CA ASP A 19 -6.92 7.47 -19.98
C ASP A 19 -5.81 6.84 -20.85
N ILE A 20 -5.80 5.52 -20.93
CA ILE A 20 -4.84 4.75 -21.73
C ILE A 20 -5.57 4.22 -22.95
N THR A 21 -5.21 4.72 -24.13
CA THR A 21 -5.73 4.20 -25.39
C THR A 21 -4.89 3.02 -25.87
N TYR A 22 -5.53 1.93 -26.20
CA TYR A 22 -4.88 0.75 -26.76
C TYR A 22 -5.73 0.12 -27.87
N GLU A 23 -5.11 -0.73 -28.67
CA GLU A 23 -5.76 -1.52 -29.73
C GLU A 23 -5.72 -3.00 -29.34
N THR A 24 -6.86 -3.65 -29.44
CA THR A 24 -7.01 -5.09 -29.21
C THR A 24 -6.47 -5.91 -30.37
N VAL A 25 -6.39 -7.23 -30.21
CA VAL A 25 -5.92 -8.14 -31.28
C VAL A 25 -6.85 -8.17 -32.49
N ASP A 26 -8.12 -7.83 -32.31
CA ASP A 26 -9.14 -7.68 -33.37
C ASP A 26 -9.25 -6.23 -33.90
N HIS A 27 -8.20 -5.43 -33.70
CA HIS A 27 -8.05 -4.05 -34.18
C HIS A 27 -9.09 -3.05 -33.68
N GLN A 28 -9.74 -3.34 -32.55
CA GLN A 28 -10.63 -2.38 -31.92
C GLN A 28 -9.87 -1.44 -31.01
N LYS A 29 -10.13 -0.14 -31.15
CA LYS A 29 -9.56 0.89 -30.27
C LYS A 29 -10.41 0.99 -28.99
N LYS A 30 -9.74 0.87 -27.82
CA LYS A 30 -10.37 0.96 -26.50
C LYS A 30 -9.63 1.95 -25.62
N VAL A 31 -10.33 2.44 -24.61
CA VAL A 31 -9.75 3.29 -23.54
C VAL A 31 -9.87 2.55 -22.22
N TYR A 32 -8.78 2.53 -21.49
CA TYR A 32 -8.70 2.04 -20.12
C TYR A 32 -8.49 3.22 -19.18
N GLU A 33 -9.40 3.39 -18.23
CA GLU A 33 -9.31 4.44 -17.22
C GLU A 33 -8.57 3.94 -16.00
N MET A 34 -7.56 4.68 -15.55
CA MET A 34 -6.81 4.33 -14.34
C MET A 34 -6.44 5.55 -13.51
N ILE A 35 -6.06 5.29 -12.28
CA ILE A 35 -5.42 6.24 -11.38
C ILE A 35 -3.98 5.83 -11.08
N SER A 36 -3.13 6.81 -10.79
CA SER A 36 -1.74 6.61 -10.36
C SER A 36 -1.34 7.65 -9.34
N ARG A 37 -0.40 7.29 -8.46
CA ARG A 37 0.30 8.27 -7.61
C ARG A 37 1.33 9.09 -8.40
N ASN A 38 1.82 8.54 -9.52
CA ASN A 38 2.70 9.27 -10.43
C ASN A 38 1.88 10.22 -11.31
N GLY A 39 2.10 11.53 -11.13
CA GLY A 39 1.46 12.60 -11.92
C GLY A 39 2.09 12.83 -13.30
N ASP A 40 3.22 12.20 -13.63
CA ASP A 40 4.02 12.53 -14.81
C ASP A 40 4.16 11.38 -15.82
N ILE A 41 3.15 10.51 -15.89
CA ILE A 41 3.12 9.41 -16.85
C ILE A 41 2.83 9.95 -18.25
N THR A 42 3.78 9.75 -19.18
CA THR A 42 3.70 10.23 -20.56
C THR A 42 3.71 9.12 -21.61
N ASP A 43 4.12 7.92 -21.24
CA ASP A 43 4.29 6.79 -22.14
C ASP A 43 3.96 5.45 -21.49
N PHE A 44 4.17 4.36 -22.23
CA PHE A 44 3.90 3.01 -21.75
C PHE A 44 4.85 2.57 -20.63
N GLU A 45 6.10 2.97 -20.69
CA GLU A 45 7.11 2.57 -19.70
C GLU A 45 6.84 3.25 -18.35
N GLY A 46 6.39 4.50 -18.36
CA GLY A 46 5.98 5.22 -17.16
C GLY A 46 4.78 4.61 -16.42
N LEU A 47 4.02 3.71 -17.06
CA LEU A 47 2.95 2.95 -16.42
C LEU A 47 3.47 1.79 -15.57
N HIS A 48 4.71 1.34 -15.79
CA HIS A 48 5.27 0.11 -15.25
C HIS A 48 6.69 0.32 -14.76
N GLY A 49 7.27 -0.75 -14.21
CA GLY A 49 8.71 -0.82 -13.96
C GLY A 49 9.23 0.11 -12.86
N LYS A 50 8.37 0.63 -12.01
CA LYS A 50 8.75 1.49 -10.90
C LYS A 50 8.98 0.70 -9.63
N GLU A 51 9.69 1.29 -8.68
CA GLU A 51 9.77 0.81 -7.31
C GLU A 51 8.37 0.79 -6.67
N ALA A 52 8.20 -0.01 -5.61
CA ALA A 52 6.94 -0.06 -4.90
C ALA A 52 6.57 1.31 -4.31
N ASP A 53 5.29 1.65 -4.37
CA ASP A 53 4.79 2.91 -3.82
C ASP A 53 4.61 2.84 -2.30
N ALA A 54 4.36 1.63 -1.78
CA ALA A 54 3.99 1.43 -0.38
C ALA A 54 4.57 0.13 0.18
N VAL A 55 4.63 0.07 1.51
CA VAL A 55 4.89 -1.15 2.27
C VAL A 55 3.62 -1.63 2.96
N VAL A 56 3.48 -2.95 3.07
CA VAL A 56 2.51 -3.62 3.93
C VAL A 56 3.30 -4.44 4.95
N ILE A 57 2.97 -4.34 6.23
CA ILE A 57 3.76 -4.92 7.30
C ILE A 57 3.00 -6.10 7.90
N ILE A 58 3.53 -7.30 7.70
CA ILE A 58 3.03 -8.53 8.30
C ILE A 58 3.92 -8.85 9.50
N ALA A 59 3.55 -8.34 10.67
CA ALA A 59 4.33 -8.50 11.88
C ALA A 59 3.68 -9.49 12.83
N THR A 60 4.49 -10.38 13.41
CA THR A 60 4.11 -11.24 14.52
C THR A 60 4.71 -10.73 15.83
N ASP A 61 4.22 -11.25 16.96
CA ASP A 61 4.89 -11.09 18.24
C ASP A 61 6.18 -11.92 18.30
N GLU A 62 6.93 -11.81 19.40
CA GLU A 62 8.19 -12.53 19.60
C GLU A 62 8.04 -14.06 19.57
N THR A 63 6.86 -14.57 19.91
CA THR A 63 6.57 -16.02 19.92
C THR A 63 6.14 -16.54 18.53
N GLY A 64 5.70 -15.64 17.62
CA GLY A 64 5.11 -15.99 16.34
C GLY A 64 3.67 -16.51 16.44
N GLU A 65 3.04 -16.42 17.61
CA GLU A 65 1.69 -16.93 17.85
C GLU A 65 0.59 -15.92 17.52
N LYS A 66 0.94 -14.62 17.49
CA LYS A 66 0.01 -13.51 17.26
C LYS A 66 0.46 -12.69 16.08
N ILE A 67 -0.49 -12.25 15.26
CA ILE A 67 -0.25 -11.37 14.14
C ILE A 67 -0.84 -9.98 14.45
N LEU A 68 -0.14 -8.93 14.05
CA LEU A 68 -0.60 -7.56 14.20
C LEU A 68 -1.59 -7.22 13.09
N ILE A 69 -2.72 -6.66 13.47
CA ILE A 69 -3.73 -6.12 12.57
C ILE A 69 -4.21 -4.77 13.10
N ASP A 70 -4.32 -3.81 12.24
CA ASP A 70 -4.90 -2.51 12.52
C ASP A 70 -6.39 -2.49 12.19
N LYS A 71 -7.12 -1.68 12.94
CA LYS A 71 -8.51 -1.34 12.64
C LYS A 71 -8.57 0.14 12.30
N GLU A 72 -8.90 0.44 11.06
CA GLU A 72 -8.93 1.82 10.58
C GLU A 72 -10.28 2.16 9.93
N PHE A 73 -10.69 3.42 10.02
CA PHE A 73 -11.85 3.92 9.31
C PHE A 73 -11.47 4.34 7.89
N ARG A 74 -12.11 3.73 6.90
CA ARG A 74 -11.92 4.06 5.50
C ARG A 74 -13.09 4.85 4.96
N LEU A 75 -12.82 6.06 4.46
CA LEU A 75 -13.86 6.95 3.94
C LEU A 75 -14.56 6.39 2.70
N ALA A 76 -13.86 5.66 1.84
CA ALA A 76 -14.44 5.14 0.60
C ALA A 76 -15.58 4.13 0.86
N PRO A 77 -15.41 3.08 1.69
CA PRO A 77 -16.51 2.22 2.10
C PRO A 77 -17.39 2.84 3.21
N GLY A 78 -16.91 3.86 3.92
CA GLY A 78 -17.61 4.49 5.03
C GLY A 78 -17.70 3.63 6.30
N GLU A 79 -16.73 2.74 6.51
CA GLU A 79 -16.74 1.79 7.61
C GLU A 79 -15.34 1.49 8.17
N TRP A 80 -15.32 0.88 9.36
CA TRP A 80 -14.10 0.36 9.96
C TRP A 80 -13.71 -0.97 9.33
N VAL A 81 -12.48 -1.06 8.86
CA VAL A 81 -11.90 -2.25 8.25
C VAL A 81 -10.68 -2.72 9.01
N TYR A 82 -10.36 -4.01 8.89
CA TYR A 82 -9.14 -4.58 9.43
C TYR A 82 -8.12 -4.70 8.32
N ASN A 83 -6.92 -4.16 8.56
CA ASN A 83 -5.80 -4.20 7.64
C ASN A 83 -4.51 -4.59 8.35
N PHE A 84 -3.50 -4.94 7.59
CA PHE A 84 -2.13 -4.87 8.08
C PHE A 84 -1.65 -3.42 8.12
N PRO A 85 -0.79 -3.04 9.07
CA PRO A 85 -0.12 -1.74 9.04
C PRO A 85 0.54 -1.51 7.68
N ALA A 86 0.37 -0.33 7.12
CA ALA A 86 0.84 -0.02 5.78
C ALA A 86 1.01 1.47 5.57
N GLY A 87 2.02 1.84 4.80
CA GLY A 87 2.23 3.24 4.46
C GLY A 87 3.04 3.45 3.19
N LEU A 88 3.12 4.68 2.76
CA LEU A 88 3.89 5.05 1.58
C LEU A 88 5.39 5.03 1.86
N ILE A 89 6.16 4.61 0.88
CA ILE A 89 7.62 4.71 0.90
C ILE A 89 8.00 6.15 0.58
N ASP A 90 8.64 6.83 1.51
CA ASP A 90 9.10 8.18 1.30
C ASP A 90 10.30 8.25 0.34
N PRO A 91 10.47 9.36 -0.39
CA PRO A 91 11.60 9.50 -1.31
C PRO A 91 12.95 9.26 -0.63
N GLY A 92 13.68 8.25 -1.10
CA GLY A 92 15.00 7.88 -0.59
C GLY A 92 14.99 6.85 0.54
N GLU A 93 13.81 6.42 1.01
CA GLU A 93 13.70 5.31 1.95
C GLU A 93 13.74 3.95 1.23
N THR A 94 14.30 2.98 1.90
CA THR A 94 14.14 1.58 1.53
C THR A 94 12.82 1.04 2.09
N PRO A 95 12.26 -0.05 1.54
CA PRO A 95 11.07 -0.69 2.11
C PRO A 95 11.21 -1.08 3.57
N GLN A 96 12.43 -1.45 4.00
CA GLN A 96 12.72 -1.78 5.41
C GLN A 96 12.63 -0.56 6.33
N GLU A 97 13.16 0.56 5.89
CA GLU A 97 13.12 1.83 6.66
C GLU A 97 11.69 2.32 6.79
N SER A 98 10.95 2.33 5.68
CA SER A 98 9.54 2.70 5.67
C SER A 98 8.71 1.78 6.56
N ALA A 99 8.89 0.47 6.49
CA ALA A 99 8.15 -0.47 7.34
C ALA A 99 8.41 -0.24 8.83
N LYS A 100 9.66 0.04 9.22
CA LYS A 100 10.01 0.36 10.62
C LYS A 100 9.41 1.68 11.08
N ARG A 101 9.42 2.70 10.22
CA ARG A 101 8.85 4.01 10.50
C ARG A 101 7.33 3.90 10.65
N GLU A 102 6.65 3.35 9.65
CA GLU A 102 5.18 3.23 9.63
C GLU A 102 4.67 2.41 10.83
N LEU A 103 5.27 1.24 11.10
CA LEU A 103 4.87 0.44 12.25
C LEU A 103 4.98 1.22 13.56
N ARG A 104 6.06 1.97 13.71
CA ARG A 104 6.27 2.79 14.91
C ARG A 104 5.29 3.95 15.01
N GLU A 105 4.99 4.61 13.89
CA GLU A 105 4.06 5.74 13.83
C GLU A 105 2.62 5.30 14.10
N GLU A 106 2.19 4.18 13.53
CA GLU A 106 0.84 3.68 13.65
C GLU A 106 0.57 2.97 14.99
N THR A 107 1.54 2.24 15.52
CA THR A 107 1.31 1.34 16.65
C THR A 107 2.17 1.60 17.88
N GLY A 108 3.32 2.25 17.72
CA GLY A 108 4.35 2.40 18.76
C GLY A 108 5.33 1.23 18.86
N LEU A 109 5.05 0.13 18.15
CA LEU A 109 5.88 -1.05 18.17
C LEU A 109 7.17 -0.86 17.36
N GLU A 110 8.20 -1.62 17.74
CA GLU A 110 9.45 -1.72 17.00
C GLU A 110 9.45 -2.98 16.14
N LEU A 111 9.62 -2.85 14.83
CA LEU A 111 9.93 -3.96 13.94
C LEU A 111 11.43 -4.29 14.11
N TYR A 112 11.75 -5.21 15.03
CA TYR A 112 13.12 -5.48 15.43
C TYR A 112 13.81 -6.58 14.59
N GLU A 113 13.03 -7.45 13.98
CA GLU A 113 13.49 -8.52 13.11
C GLU A 113 12.68 -8.51 11.80
N ILE A 114 13.35 -8.61 10.67
CA ILE A 114 12.73 -8.76 9.35
C ILE A 114 13.13 -10.13 8.83
N ASP A 115 12.14 -10.98 8.63
CA ASP A 115 12.33 -12.38 8.24
C ASP A 115 12.33 -12.53 6.71
N ASP A 116 11.46 -11.79 6.02
CA ASP A 116 11.25 -11.97 4.57
C ASP A 116 10.61 -10.73 3.90
N PHE A 117 10.66 -10.74 2.58
CA PHE A 117 9.97 -9.80 1.70
C PHE A 117 9.11 -10.58 0.72
N ILE A 118 7.80 -10.35 0.76
CA ILE A 118 6.91 -10.88 -0.27
C ILE A 118 6.93 -9.86 -1.43
N GLY A 119 7.23 -10.35 -2.61
CA GLY A 119 7.42 -9.54 -3.81
C GLY A 119 6.27 -8.60 -4.12
N THR A 120 6.49 -7.71 -5.05
CA THR A 120 5.57 -6.63 -5.43
C THR A 120 4.19 -7.15 -5.78
N SER A 121 3.17 -6.59 -5.14
CA SER A 121 1.76 -6.81 -5.44
C SER A 121 1.07 -5.49 -5.79
N TYR A 122 -0.10 -5.58 -6.42
CA TYR A 122 -0.89 -4.41 -6.80
C TYR A 122 -1.99 -4.17 -5.78
N SER A 123 -2.16 -2.92 -5.34
CA SER A 123 -3.23 -2.54 -4.41
C SER A 123 -4.62 -2.67 -5.03
N ALA A 124 -4.76 -2.32 -6.31
CA ALA A 124 -6.05 -2.34 -7.00
C ALA A 124 -5.86 -2.52 -8.53
N VAL A 125 -5.43 -3.70 -8.94
CA VAL A 125 -5.03 -4.02 -10.32
C VAL A 125 -6.08 -3.69 -11.40
N GLY A 126 -7.34 -3.57 -11.03
CA GLY A 126 -8.43 -3.26 -11.97
C GLY A 126 -8.47 -1.80 -12.45
N PHE A 127 -7.85 -0.87 -11.72
CA PHE A 127 -7.91 0.57 -12.04
C PHE A 127 -6.73 1.40 -11.53
N SER A 128 -5.71 0.78 -10.91
CA SER A 128 -4.53 1.46 -10.42
C SER A 128 -3.26 0.68 -10.77
N ASN A 129 -2.17 1.40 -10.96
CA ASN A 129 -0.83 0.82 -11.04
C ASN A 129 -0.04 0.97 -9.71
N GLU A 130 -0.73 1.31 -8.62
CA GLU A 130 -0.11 1.34 -7.31
C GLU A 130 0.34 -0.05 -6.89
N THR A 131 1.61 -0.13 -6.46
CA THR A 131 2.24 -1.36 -6.02
C THR A 131 2.71 -1.25 -4.59
N ASN A 132 2.74 -2.39 -3.91
CA ASN A 132 3.30 -2.51 -2.57
C ASN A 132 4.21 -3.72 -2.46
N VAL A 133 5.10 -3.69 -1.48
CA VAL A 133 5.91 -4.82 -1.05
C VAL A 133 5.54 -5.17 0.39
N CYS A 134 5.33 -6.46 0.68
CA CYS A 134 5.10 -6.88 2.04
C CYS A 134 6.43 -7.13 2.75
N VAL A 135 6.59 -6.54 3.93
CA VAL A 135 7.70 -6.77 4.83
C VAL A 135 7.22 -7.67 5.95
N VAL A 136 7.79 -8.87 6.04
CA VAL A 136 7.41 -9.87 7.04
C VAL A 136 8.44 -9.85 8.17
N GLY A 137 7.98 -9.85 9.42
CA GLY A 137 8.91 -9.80 10.53
C GLY A 137 8.26 -9.91 11.90
N LYS A 138 9.04 -9.57 12.93
CA LYS A 138 8.60 -9.60 14.32
C LYS A 138 8.64 -8.22 14.96
N ALA A 139 7.58 -7.92 15.69
CA ALA A 139 7.42 -6.68 16.43
C ALA A 139 7.43 -6.89 17.93
N ARG A 140 7.89 -5.87 18.66
CA ARG A 140 7.90 -5.84 20.12
C ARG A 140 7.65 -4.43 20.64
N GLY A 141 7.39 -4.30 21.92
CA GLY A 141 7.19 -3.03 22.59
C GLY A 141 5.78 -2.87 23.13
N GLU A 142 5.40 -1.64 23.38
CA GLU A 142 4.09 -1.30 23.92
C GLU A 142 3.30 -0.46 22.93
N PHE A 143 2.01 -0.76 22.80
CA PHE A 143 1.10 0.05 22.00
C PHE A 143 0.97 1.45 22.56
N HIS A 144 1.03 2.44 21.69
CA HIS A 144 0.64 3.79 22.02
C HIS A 144 -0.49 4.26 21.06
N LYS A 145 -1.11 5.38 21.40
CA LYS A 145 -1.99 6.03 20.46
C LYS A 145 -1.18 6.51 19.27
N SER A 146 -1.62 6.13 18.08
CA SER A 146 -1.04 6.63 16.84
C SER A 146 -0.99 8.15 16.80
N THR A 147 0.05 8.69 16.18
CA THR A 147 0.16 10.12 15.85
C THR A 147 -0.62 10.48 14.59
N SER A 148 -1.05 9.48 13.81
CA SER A 148 -2.03 9.64 12.73
C SER A 148 -3.35 10.14 13.31
N THR A 149 -4.19 10.73 12.49
CA THR A 149 -5.51 11.21 12.93
C THR A 149 -6.23 10.11 13.70
N LEU A 150 -6.51 10.35 14.98
CA LEU A 150 -7.11 9.41 15.93
C LEU A 150 -8.45 8.79 15.46
N GLU A 151 -8.95 9.27 14.34
CA GLU A 151 -10.17 8.86 13.69
C GLU A 151 -9.95 7.75 12.66
N GLU A 152 -8.70 7.48 12.27
CA GLU A 152 -8.36 6.59 11.16
C GLU A 152 -7.81 5.24 11.61
N ILE A 153 -7.05 5.19 12.70
CA ILE A 153 -6.32 3.97 13.08
C ILE A 153 -6.55 3.62 14.55
N GLU A 154 -6.94 2.39 14.79
CA GLU A 154 -6.95 1.75 16.11
C GLU A 154 -6.15 0.44 16.04
N ALA A 155 -4.94 0.43 16.58
CA ALA A 155 -4.15 -0.79 16.67
C ALA A 155 -4.79 -1.77 17.65
N LEU A 156 -5.03 -2.99 17.22
CA LEU A 156 -5.59 -4.04 18.06
C LEU A 156 -4.53 -4.57 19.02
N LYS A 157 -4.89 -4.69 20.29
CA LYS A 157 -4.01 -5.34 21.26
C LYS A 157 -3.83 -6.81 20.90
N PRO A 158 -2.63 -7.36 21.07
CA PRO A 158 -2.34 -8.77 20.76
C PRO A 158 -3.35 -9.77 21.35
N ASP A 159 -3.88 -9.47 22.54
CA ASP A 159 -4.84 -10.32 23.23
C ASP A 159 -6.25 -10.39 22.59
N SER A 160 -6.52 -9.55 21.61
CA SER A 160 -7.81 -9.52 20.89
C SER A 160 -7.80 -10.34 19.58
N LEU A 161 -6.65 -10.82 19.16
CA LEU A 161 -6.48 -11.59 17.92
C LEU A 161 -6.34 -13.09 18.24
N THR A 162 -7.46 -13.78 18.29
CA THR A 162 -7.48 -15.22 18.09
C THR A 162 -7.75 -15.48 16.61
N VAL A 163 -6.71 -15.79 15.87
CA VAL A 163 -6.88 -16.30 14.50
C VAL A 163 -7.41 -17.72 14.64
N HIS A 164 -8.63 -17.95 14.21
CA HIS A 164 -9.23 -19.27 14.07
C HIS A 164 -8.97 -19.81 12.68
#